data_2f8007dbd9a879dd8a6f86deb11f0374
#
_entry.id   2f8007dbd9a879dd8a6f86deb11f0374
#
_cell.length_a   1.000
_cell.length_b   1.000
_cell.length_c   1.000
_cell.angle_alpha   90.00
_cell.angle_beta   90.00
_cell.angle_gamma   90.00
#
_symmetry.space_group_name_H-M   'P 1'
#
loop_
_entity.id
_entity.type
_entity.pdbx_description
1 polymer ?
#
loop_
_entity_poly.entity_id
_entity_poly.type
_entity_poly.pdbx_seq_one_letter_code
_entity_poly.pdbx_strand_id
1 'polypeptide(L)'
;MQIIKHVVAACALLAGGAALADVQYEQGQASIDYTGKSVPPAARMQAIQAAELKAIRTYYAKAGGSESANFDSIKDKVTSNLDQYVLDETIIEEQDRKDVHEYTVSLRAKLNVSELDNALKSASGHAGVPLAAKSRMTFLVVARQASTQTDFDAHTYQRVDVSSKANGATSVSEKTTEGESVSKSQVSTNGSKSVAATAEANTSLAVERDGSTMRKASETSWRIFPSANLDQVLIGAFHQAGFRVIEATDVEPYSGGKLHVVVVQEDYQSGKDLKSQTLQDMEAGLRNAKIPYLTLGTLDIGFANPDPATGLLRVPVTVNAKVLDLSDMIPDTVATVGPVQYAGLGPTEREAQINALKLAAQSAAKELISQLNSAGIH
;
A
#
# COMPACT_ATOMS: atom_id res chain seq x y z
N MET A 1 23.23 -16.61 64.26
CA MET A 1 22.98 -15.42 63.40
C MET A 1 23.63 -15.71 62.06
N GLN A 2 22.84 -16.29 61.13
CA GLN A 2 23.32 -16.77 59.83
C GLN A 2 23.07 -15.70 58.79
N ILE A 3 24.13 -15.33 58.07
CA ILE A 3 24.11 -14.37 56.98
C ILE A 3 23.92 -15.17 55.67
N ILE A 4 22.76 -15.06 55.06
CA ILE A 4 22.45 -15.65 53.76
C ILE A 4 23.00 -14.74 52.65
N LYS A 5 23.98 -15.26 51.93
CA LYS A 5 24.52 -14.62 50.70
C LYS A 5 23.62 -14.97 49.53
N HIS A 6 22.97 -13.99 48.96
CA HIS A 6 22.25 -14.15 47.70
C HIS A 6 23.24 -14.01 46.54
N VAL A 7 23.47 -15.08 45.81
CA VAL A 7 24.16 -15.09 44.54
C VAL A 7 23.11 -14.77 43.46
N VAL A 8 23.20 -13.60 42.87
CA VAL A 8 22.42 -13.23 41.68
C VAL A 8 23.18 -13.76 40.47
N ALA A 9 22.66 -14.83 39.88
CA ALA A 9 23.12 -15.33 38.57
C ALA A 9 22.48 -14.48 37.48
N ALA A 10 23.27 -13.63 36.83
CA ALA A 10 22.89 -12.93 35.63
C ALA A 10 22.93 -13.91 34.45
N CYS A 11 21.79 -14.42 34.02
CA CYS A 11 21.65 -15.11 32.73
C CYS A 11 21.62 -14.06 31.62
N ALA A 12 22.76 -13.88 30.94
CA ALA A 12 22.80 -13.18 29.65
C ALA A 12 22.11 -14.05 28.61
N LEU A 13 20.85 -13.75 28.30
CA LEU A 13 20.15 -14.27 27.13
C LEU A 13 20.78 -13.64 25.87
N LEU A 14 21.65 -14.40 25.23
CA LEU A 14 22.01 -14.17 23.83
C LEU A 14 20.75 -14.44 23.00
N ALA A 15 19.99 -13.42 22.71
CA ALA A 15 18.96 -13.43 21.69
C ALA A 15 19.67 -13.47 20.33
N GLY A 16 20.04 -14.68 19.91
CA GLY A 16 20.31 -14.94 18.49
C GLY A 16 19.01 -14.64 17.74
N GLY A 17 19.01 -13.57 16.95
CA GLY A 17 17.92 -13.24 16.04
C GLY A 17 17.81 -14.34 15.00
N ALA A 18 17.07 -15.40 15.28
CA ALA A 18 16.50 -16.22 14.23
C ALA A 18 15.58 -15.28 13.43
N ALA A 19 15.88 -15.06 12.17
CA ALA A 19 14.95 -14.48 11.23
C ALA A 19 13.69 -15.34 11.29
N LEU A 20 12.68 -14.87 12.00
CA LEU A 20 11.37 -15.54 12.01
C LEU A 20 10.87 -15.47 10.58
N ALA A 21 10.75 -16.62 9.92
CA ALA A 21 10.08 -16.72 8.63
C ALA A 21 8.71 -16.03 8.79
N ASP A 22 8.43 -15.10 7.90
CA ASP A 22 7.11 -14.47 7.89
C ASP A 22 6.09 -15.54 7.52
N VAL A 23 5.18 -15.81 8.44
CA VAL A 23 4.26 -16.94 8.37
C VAL A 23 2.83 -16.42 8.30
N GLN A 24 2.11 -16.86 7.27
CA GLN A 24 0.70 -16.54 7.08
C GLN A 24 -0.15 -17.82 7.07
N TYR A 25 -1.36 -17.72 7.63
CA TYR A 25 -2.33 -18.80 7.61
C TYR A 25 -3.43 -18.52 6.59
N GLU A 26 -3.62 -19.45 5.65
CA GLU A 26 -4.65 -19.33 4.62
C GLU A 26 -5.48 -20.60 4.52
N GLN A 27 -6.72 -20.45 4.05
CA GLN A 27 -7.62 -21.59 3.81
C GLN A 27 -7.63 -21.93 2.33
N GLY A 28 -7.60 -23.24 2.06
CA GLY A 28 -7.81 -23.79 0.74
C GLY A 28 -8.81 -24.92 0.77
N GLN A 29 -9.56 -25.05 -0.33
CA GLN A 29 -10.51 -26.13 -0.53
C GLN A 29 -10.36 -26.68 -1.95
N ALA A 30 -10.33 -27.98 -2.08
CA ALA A 30 -10.30 -28.66 -3.37
C ALA A 30 -11.16 -29.92 -3.36
N SER A 31 -11.72 -30.23 -4.53
CA SER A 31 -12.48 -31.47 -4.78
C SER A 31 -11.80 -32.24 -5.89
N ILE A 32 -11.76 -33.55 -5.76
CA ILE A 32 -11.28 -34.47 -6.80
C ILE A 32 -12.28 -35.60 -7.00
N ASP A 33 -12.44 -35.99 -8.25
CA ASP A 33 -13.21 -37.17 -8.61
C ASP A 33 -12.34 -38.44 -8.43
N TYR A 34 -12.93 -39.51 -7.96
CA TYR A 34 -12.24 -40.77 -7.79
C TYR A 34 -13.03 -41.93 -8.39
N THR A 35 -12.38 -43.05 -8.66
CA THR A 35 -13.00 -44.29 -9.14
C THR A 35 -12.91 -45.35 -8.08
N GLY A 36 -14.00 -46.10 -7.87
CA GLY A 36 -14.06 -47.21 -6.91
C GLY A 36 -15.09 -47.00 -5.81
N LYS A 37 -15.14 -47.93 -4.85
CA LYS A 37 -16.12 -47.91 -3.75
C LYS A 37 -15.72 -47.02 -2.57
N SER A 38 -14.47 -46.61 -2.50
CA SER A 38 -13.92 -45.77 -1.45
C SER A 38 -12.83 -44.90 -2.02
N VAL A 39 -12.57 -43.76 -1.38
CA VAL A 39 -11.51 -42.81 -1.75
C VAL A 39 -10.14 -43.49 -1.69
N PRO A 40 -9.40 -43.60 -2.80
CA PRO A 40 -8.05 -44.13 -2.78
C PRO A 40 -7.09 -43.19 -2.04
N PRO A 41 -6.05 -43.70 -1.34
CA PRO A 41 -5.06 -42.83 -0.67
C PRO A 41 -4.39 -41.82 -1.60
N ALA A 42 -4.16 -42.18 -2.85
CA ALA A 42 -3.60 -41.29 -3.86
C ALA A 42 -4.55 -40.11 -4.19
N ALA A 43 -5.86 -40.37 -4.30
CA ALA A 43 -6.84 -39.32 -4.53
C ALA A 43 -6.95 -38.39 -3.33
N ARG A 44 -6.91 -38.93 -2.11
CA ARG A 44 -6.89 -38.10 -0.89
C ARG A 44 -5.66 -37.17 -0.86
N MET A 45 -4.49 -37.69 -1.17
CA MET A 45 -3.25 -36.91 -1.23
C MET A 45 -3.33 -35.82 -2.30
N GLN A 46 -3.86 -36.12 -3.49
CA GLN A 46 -4.07 -35.14 -4.55
C GLN A 46 -5.04 -34.04 -4.13
N ALA A 47 -6.12 -34.38 -3.39
CA ALA A 47 -7.05 -33.39 -2.85
C ALA A 47 -6.37 -32.42 -1.87
N ILE A 48 -5.56 -32.97 -0.97
CA ILE A 48 -4.79 -32.18 -0.01
C ILE A 48 -3.83 -31.22 -0.75
N GLN A 49 -3.02 -31.73 -1.68
CA GLN A 49 -2.08 -30.90 -2.46
C GLN A 49 -2.80 -29.81 -3.28
N ALA A 50 -3.96 -30.15 -3.87
CA ALA A 50 -4.77 -29.17 -4.59
C ALA A 50 -5.35 -28.09 -3.65
N ALA A 51 -5.75 -28.47 -2.43
CA ALA A 51 -6.24 -27.54 -1.42
C ALA A 51 -5.10 -26.64 -0.89
N GLU A 52 -3.89 -27.16 -0.67
CA GLU A 52 -2.71 -26.36 -0.32
C GLU A 52 -2.36 -25.34 -1.39
N LEU A 53 -2.33 -25.74 -2.66
CA LEU A 53 -2.10 -24.85 -3.79
C LEU A 53 -3.19 -23.74 -3.85
N LYS A 54 -4.43 -24.11 -3.53
CA LYS A 54 -5.54 -23.16 -3.45
C LYS A 54 -5.36 -22.17 -2.30
N ALA A 55 -4.82 -22.60 -1.14
CA ALA A 55 -4.49 -21.72 -0.02
C ALA A 55 -3.42 -20.70 -0.42
N ILE A 56 -2.35 -21.13 -1.10
CA ILE A 56 -1.32 -20.23 -1.63
C ILE A 56 -1.93 -19.24 -2.63
N ARG A 57 -2.76 -19.70 -3.54
CA ARG A 57 -3.45 -18.83 -4.49
C ARG A 57 -4.37 -17.81 -3.78
N THR A 58 -5.02 -18.20 -2.70
CA THR A 58 -5.86 -17.31 -1.88
C THR A 58 -5.01 -16.21 -1.23
N TYR A 59 -3.82 -16.55 -0.74
CA TYR A 59 -2.85 -15.58 -0.22
C TYR A 59 -2.54 -14.49 -1.26
N TYR A 60 -2.13 -14.88 -2.47
CA TYR A 60 -1.82 -13.92 -3.53
C TYR A 60 -3.05 -13.14 -4.01
N ALA A 61 -4.22 -13.76 -4.07
CA ALA A 61 -5.46 -13.09 -4.45
C ALA A 61 -5.89 -12.00 -3.46
N LYS A 62 -5.63 -12.21 -2.16
CA LYS A 62 -5.85 -11.19 -1.11
C LYS A 62 -4.86 -10.04 -1.18
N ALA A 63 -3.64 -10.30 -1.66
CA ALA A 63 -2.61 -9.27 -1.81
C ALA A 63 -2.90 -8.31 -2.98
N GLY A 64 -3.65 -8.75 -4.00
CA GLY A 64 -4.07 -7.91 -5.12
C GLY A 64 -4.05 -8.60 -6.47
N GLY A 65 -4.53 -7.91 -7.49
CA GLY A 65 -4.62 -8.45 -8.85
C GLY A 65 -3.26 -8.71 -9.50
N SER A 66 -2.32 -7.79 -9.31
CA SER A 66 -0.94 -7.92 -9.80
C SER A 66 -0.18 -9.05 -9.10
N GLU A 67 -0.37 -9.22 -7.78
CA GLU A 67 0.22 -10.34 -7.03
C GLU A 67 -0.35 -11.69 -7.51
N SER A 68 -1.65 -11.73 -7.81
CA SER A 68 -2.28 -12.93 -8.35
C SER A 68 -1.73 -13.30 -9.73
N ALA A 69 -1.49 -12.31 -10.60
CA ALA A 69 -0.87 -12.52 -11.90
C ALA A 69 0.60 -13.00 -11.79
N ASN A 70 1.35 -12.43 -10.85
CA ASN A 70 2.71 -12.83 -10.56
C ASN A 70 2.79 -14.28 -10.03
N PHE A 71 1.80 -14.72 -9.23
CA PHE A 71 1.71 -16.12 -8.80
C PHE A 71 1.59 -17.08 -9.98
N ASP A 72 0.85 -16.74 -11.02
CA ASP A 72 0.68 -17.61 -12.19
C ASP A 72 2.04 -17.89 -12.86
N SER A 73 3.04 -17.01 -12.76
CA SER A 73 4.38 -17.20 -13.29
C SER A 73 5.22 -18.22 -12.50
N ILE A 74 4.92 -18.45 -11.22
CA ILE A 74 5.63 -19.39 -10.34
C ILE A 74 4.83 -20.65 -10.01
N LYS A 75 3.60 -20.74 -10.48
CA LYS A 75 2.66 -21.81 -10.13
C LYS A 75 3.24 -23.22 -10.30
N ASP A 76 3.89 -23.48 -11.44
CA ASP A 76 4.46 -24.80 -11.72
C ASP A 76 5.62 -25.15 -10.78
N LYS A 77 6.47 -24.17 -10.44
CA LYS A 77 7.54 -24.32 -9.46
C LYS A 77 6.99 -24.59 -8.07
N VAL A 78 5.96 -23.85 -7.66
CA VAL A 78 5.30 -24.03 -6.36
C VAL A 78 4.62 -25.40 -6.29
N THR A 79 3.89 -25.78 -7.34
CA THR A 79 3.20 -27.08 -7.40
C THR A 79 4.17 -28.27 -7.29
N SER A 80 5.37 -28.14 -7.88
CA SER A 80 6.37 -29.19 -7.84
C SER A 80 7.08 -29.34 -6.48
N ASN A 81 6.96 -28.33 -5.60
CA ASN A 81 7.72 -28.28 -4.33
C ASN A 81 6.85 -27.73 -3.18
N LEU A 82 5.60 -28.17 -3.06
CA LEU A 82 4.65 -27.64 -2.06
C LEU A 82 5.19 -27.66 -0.63
N ASP A 83 5.93 -28.70 -0.25
CA ASP A 83 6.52 -28.88 1.07
C ASP A 83 7.51 -27.75 1.47
N GLN A 84 8.05 -27.00 0.51
CA GLN A 84 8.90 -25.83 0.79
C GLN A 84 8.08 -24.60 1.16
N TYR A 85 6.86 -24.51 0.66
CA TYR A 85 5.99 -23.34 0.77
C TYR A 85 4.90 -23.50 1.81
N VAL A 86 4.50 -24.75 2.10
CA VAL A 86 3.54 -25.10 3.16
C VAL A 86 4.29 -25.76 4.30
N LEU A 87 4.41 -25.04 5.43
CA LEU A 87 5.14 -25.51 6.61
C LEU A 87 4.33 -26.52 7.43
N ASP A 88 3.01 -26.40 7.40
CA ASP A 88 2.09 -27.24 8.17
C ASP A 88 0.68 -27.06 7.61
N GLU A 89 -0.15 -28.10 7.71
CA GLU A 89 -1.54 -28.04 7.33
C GLU A 89 -2.45 -28.63 8.42
N THR A 90 -3.61 -28.03 8.59
CA THR A 90 -4.68 -28.54 9.46
C THR A 90 -5.92 -28.78 8.64
N ILE A 91 -6.33 -30.02 8.51
CA ILE A 91 -7.57 -30.39 7.85
C ILE A 91 -8.73 -29.91 8.71
N ILE A 92 -9.60 -29.09 8.13
CA ILE A 92 -10.78 -28.53 8.79
C ILE A 92 -11.98 -29.47 8.55
N GLU A 93 -12.12 -29.93 7.31
CA GLU A 93 -13.25 -30.75 6.88
C GLU A 93 -12.84 -31.68 5.75
N GLU A 94 -13.34 -32.90 5.79
CA GLU A 94 -13.28 -33.90 4.71
C GLU A 94 -14.69 -34.36 4.39
N GLN A 95 -15.06 -34.36 3.12
CA GLN A 95 -16.36 -34.81 2.66
C GLN A 95 -16.21 -35.81 1.52
N ASP A 96 -16.73 -37.03 1.71
CA ASP A 96 -16.79 -38.06 0.69
C ASP A 96 -18.24 -38.19 0.16
N ARG A 97 -18.47 -37.65 -1.03
CA ARG A 97 -19.77 -37.77 -1.73
C ARG A 97 -19.76 -39.03 -2.62
N LYS A 98 -20.08 -40.18 -2.04
CA LYS A 98 -20.04 -41.51 -2.69
C LYS A 98 -20.99 -41.63 -3.85
N ASP A 99 -22.09 -40.88 -3.85
CA ASP A 99 -23.10 -40.83 -4.91
C ASP A 99 -22.56 -40.30 -6.23
N VAL A 100 -21.63 -39.32 -6.16
CA VAL A 100 -20.99 -38.70 -7.32
C VAL A 100 -19.50 -39.02 -7.41
N HIS A 101 -18.96 -39.86 -6.52
CA HIS A 101 -17.54 -40.21 -6.43
C HIS A 101 -16.61 -39.00 -6.33
N GLU A 102 -17.04 -37.99 -5.58
CA GLU A 102 -16.27 -36.76 -5.36
C GLU A 102 -15.79 -36.68 -3.91
N TYR A 103 -14.50 -36.41 -3.73
CA TYR A 103 -13.90 -36.19 -2.43
C TYR A 103 -13.40 -34.78 -2.29
N THR A 104 -13.88 -34.07 -1.30
CA THR A 104 -13.56 -32.67 -1.00
C THR A 104 -12.78 -32.55 0.28
N VAL A 105 -11.71 -31.75 0.27
CA VAL A 105 -10.92 -31.41 1.46
C VAL A 105 -10.91 -29.89 1.62
N SER A 106 -11.18 -29.45 2.84
CA SER A 106 -10.94 -28.07 3.29
C SER A 106 -9.86 -28.08 4.35
N LEU A 107 -8.81 -27.27 4.17
CA LEU A 107 -7.69 -27.20 5.10
C LEU A 107 -7.27 -25.74 5.37
N ARG A 108 -6.54 -25.57 6.47
CA ARG A 108 -5.79 -24.36 6.77
C ARG A 108 -4.31 -24.66 6.63
N ALA A 109 -3.65 -23.97 5.71
CA ALA A 109 -2.23 -24.08 5.47
C ALA A 109 -1.47 -22.97 6.18
N LYS A 110 -0.32 -23.32 6.76
CA LYS A 110 0.69 -22.43 7.32
C LYS A 110 1.73 -22.17 6.24
N LEU A 111 1.68 -20.99 5.62
CA LEU A 111 2.52 -20.63 4.47
C LEU A 111 3.85 -20.02 4.89
N ASN A 112 4.92 -20.40 4.20
CA ASN A 112 6.22 -19.77 4.28
C ASN A 112 6.30 -18.61 3.29
N VAL A 113 5.88 -17.41 3.73
CA VAL A 113 5.81 -16.21 2.87
C VAL A 113 7.19 -15.84 2.34
N SER A 114 8.24 -15.97 3.15
CA SER A 114 9.62 -15.67 2.72
C SER A 114 10.07 -16.53 1.54
N GLU A 115 9.74 -17.83 1.54
CA GLU A 115 10.08 -18.73 0.43
C GLU A 115 9.20 -18.47 -0.80
N LEU A 116 7.92 -18.14 -0.62
CA LEU A 116 7.04 -17.72 -1.71
C LEU A 116 7.55 -16.44 -2.38
N ASP A 117 7.98 -15.44 -1.61
CA ASP A 117 8.58 -14.22 -2.11
C ASP A 117 9.92 -14.48 -2.83
N ASN A 118 10.74 -15.39 -2.31
CA ASN A 118 11.98 -15.81 -2.95
C ASN A 118 11.73 -16.53 -4.29
N ALA A 119 10.70 -17.39 -4.33
CA ALA A 119 10.30 -18.05 -5.57
C ALA A 119 9.86 -17.03 -6.63
N LEU A 120 9.07 -16.03 -6.23
CA LEU A 120 8.63 -14.96 -7.11
C LEU A 120 9.80 -14.13 -7.63
N LYS A 121 10.71 -13.70 -6.75
CA LYS A 121 11.94 -12.99 -7.12
C LYS A 121 12.82 -13.80 -8.09
N SER A 122 12.91 -15.11 -7.89
CA SER A 122 13.71 -15.97 -8.78
C SER A 122 13.05 -16.18 -10.15
N ALA A 123 11.73 -16.20 -10.22
CA ALA A 123 10.99 -16.38 -11.48
C ALA A 123 10.94 -15.07 -12.31
N SER A 124 10.92 -13.93 -11.65
CA SER A 124 10.97 -12.62 -12.32
C SER A 124 12.33 -12.29 -12.97
N GLY A 125 13.27 -13.26 -13.01
CA GLY A 125 14.56 -13.08 -13.68
C GLY A 125 15.59 -12.26 -12.91
N HIS A 126 15.26 -11.81 -11.68
CA HIS A 126 16.13 -10.94 -10.88
C HIS A 126 17.36 -11.67 -10.29
N ALA A 127 17.31 -12.98 -10.15
CA ALA A 127 18.42 -13.77 -9.65
C ALA A 127 19.48 -13.93 -10.74
N GLY A 128 20.55 -13.14 -10.64
CA GLY A 128 21.69 -13.24 -11.55
C GLY A 128 21.76 -12.18 -12.64
N VAL A 129 20.83 -11.23 -12.71
CA VAL A 129 20.93 -10.09 -13.62
C VAL A 129 22.10 -9.19 -13.20
N PRO A 130 23.09 -8.92 -14.06
CA PRO A 130 24.18 -8.00 -13.74
C PRO A 130 23.63 -6.63 -13.38
N LEU A 131 24.27 -5.94 -12.41
CA LEU A 131 23.84 -4.60 -11.95
C LEU A 131 23.69 -3.60 -13.10
N ALA A 132 24.47 -3.75 -14.17
CA ALA A 132 24.41 -2.89 -15.35
C ALA A 132 23.13 -3.08 -16.20
N ALA A 133 22.48 -4.24 -16.08
CA ALA A 133 21.26 -4.58 -16.82
C ALA A 133 19.98 -4.32 -16.00
N LYS A 134 20.11 -3.92 -14.73
CA LYS A 134 18.98 -3.57 -13.88
C LYS A 134 18.40 -2.22 -14.28
N SER A 135 17.07 -2.15 -14.27
CA SER A 135 16.36 -0.90 -14.57
C SER A 135 16.71 0.19 -13.56
N ARG A 136 17.15 1.35 -14.07
CA ARG A 136 17.44 2.51 -13.25
C ARG A 136 16.15 3.27 -12.97
N MET A 137 15.97 3.68 -11.73
CA MET A 137 14.83 4.48 -11.35
C MET A 137 15.19 5.51 -10.29
N THR A 138 14.40 6.55 -10.20
CA THR A 138 14.48 7.55 -9.15
C THR A 138 13.12 7.78 -8.51
N PHE A 139 13.14 8.27 -7.26
CA PHE A 139 11.95 8.57 -6.48
C PHE A 139 11.85 10.04 -6.18
N LEU A 140 10.66 10.59 -6.36
CA LEU A 140 10.24 11.90 -5.88
C LEU A 140 8.90 11.73 -5.16
N VAL A 141 8.95 11.08 -4.00
CA VAL A 141 7.80 10.85 -3.14
C VAL A 141 7.91 11.79 -1.95
N VAL A 142 6.89 12.63 -1.76
CA VAL A 142 6.89 13.67 -0.74
C VAL A 142 5.88 13.32 0.34
N ALA A 143 6.35 13.24 1.60
CA ALA A 143 5.48 13.19 2.75
C ALA A 143 5.07 14.62 3.14
N ARG A 144 3.77 14.85 3.28
CA ARG A 144 3.24 16.16 3.66
C ARG A 144 2.17 16.01 4.74
N GLN A 145 2.15 16.94 5.69
CA GLN A 145 1.20 16.97 6.79
C GLN A 145 0.27 18.16 6.64
N ALA A 146 -1.02 17.94 6.79
CA ALA A 146 -1.98 19.02 6.91
C ALA A 146 -1.65 19.86 8.15
N SER A 147 -1.32 21.15 7.97
CA SER A 147 -0.91 22.03 9.07
C SER A 147 -2.08 22.82 9.66
N THR A 148 -3.04 23.18 8.84
CA THR A 148 -4.29 23.84 9.27
C THR A 148 -5.41 23.48 8.31
N GLN A 149 -6.53 23.10 8.86
CA GLN A 149 -7.79 23.07 8.14
C GLN A 149 -8.58 24.29 8.64
N THR A 150 -8.70 25.31 7.81
CA THR A 150 -9.51 26.47 8.16
C THR A 150 -10.93 26.18 7.75
N ASP A 151 -11.75 25.75 8.70
CA ASP A 151 -13.19 25.72 8.52
C ASP A 151 -13.70 27.15 8.54
N PHE A 152 -14.21 27.61 7.40
CA PHE A 152 -14.83 28.92 7.31
C PHE A 152 -16.23 28.86 7.90
N ASP A 153 -16.40 29.50 9.02
CA ASP A 153 -17.54 29.86 9.80
C ASP A 153 -17.86 29.06 11.06
N ALA A 154 -17.68 29.72 12.20
CA ALA A 154 -17.93 29.17 13.54
C ALA A 154 -19.44 28.96 13.85
N HIS A 155 -20.32 29.17 12.90
CA HIS A 155 -21.78 29.12 13.10
C HIS A 155 -22.56 28.09 12.28
N THR A 156 -21.87 27.29 11.46
CA THR A 156 -22.52 26.19 10.75
C THR A 156 -21.75 24.91 11.01
N TYR A 157 -22.26 24.10 11.94
CA TYR A 157 -21.79 22.72 12.11
C TYR A 157 -22.29 21.90 10.92
N GLN A 158 -21.47 21.73 9.89
CA GLN A 158 -21.69 20.71 8.89
C GLN A 158 -20.67 19.59 9.12
N ARG A 159 -21.16 18.45 9.57
CA ARG A 159 -20.38 17.24 9.70
C ARG A 159 -20.43 16.52 8.36
N VAL A 160 -19.34 16.55 7.63
CA VAL A 160 -19.18 15.73 6.41
C VAL A 160 -18.55 14.41 6.82
N ASP A 161 -19.35 13.36 6.92
CA ASP A 161 -18.85 12.01 7.12
C ASP A 161 -18.47 11.41 5.75
N VAL A 162 -17.18 11.38 5.45
CA VAL A 162 -16.65 10.67 4.27
C VAL A 162 -16.42 9.21 4.66
N SER A 163 -17.30 8.31 4.23
CA SER A 163 -17.07 6.88 4.35
C SER A 163 -16.53 6.33 3.03
N SER A 164 -15.26 5.92 3.01
CA SER A 164 -14.71 5.15 1.89
C SER A 164 -14.97 3.67 2.12
N LYS A 165 -15.75 3.02 1.26
CA LYS A 165 -15.83 1.57 1.18
C LYS A 165 -14.77 1.05 0.21
N ALA A 166 -14.09 -0.01 0.61
CA ALA A 166 -12.98 -0.66 -0.12
C ALA A 166 -13.36 -1.33 -1.46
N ASN A 167 -14.36 -0.80 -2.18
CA ASN A 167 -14.79 -1.30 -3.49
C ASN A 167 -14.88 -0.17 -4.53
N GLY A 168 -14.03 0.84 -4.46
CA GLY A 168 -13.92 1.85 -5.51
C GLY A 168 -15.15 2.75 -5.73
N ALA A 169 -16.12 2.73 -4.83
CA ALA A 169 -17.26 3.65 -4.88
C ALA A 169 -17.22 4.57 -3.67
N THR A 170 -16.87 5.83 -3.90
CA THR A 170 -16.98 6.88 -2.88
C THR A 170 -18.44 7.30 -2.81
N SER A 171 -19.17 6.87 -1.77
CA SER A 171 -20.48 7.42 -1.49
C SER A 171 -20.33 8.52 -0.43
N VAL A 172 -20.63 9.74 -0.82
CA VAL A 172 -20.73 10.85 0.11
C VAL A 172 -22.20 10.97 0.50
N SER A 173 -22.52 10.62 1.74
CA SER A 173 -23.85 10.87 2.28
C SER A 173 -23.82 12.15 3.10
N GLU A 174 -24.58 13.15 2.67
CA GLU A 174 -24.79 14.38 3.41
C GLU A 174 -25.97 14.16 4.37
N LYS A 175 -25.70 14.19 5.68
CA LYS A 175 -26.73 14.31 6.70
C LYS A 175 -26.74 15.76 7.14
N THR A 176 -27.71 16.52 6.66
CA THR A 176 -28.05 17.81 7.24
C THR A 176 -28.73 17.57 8.57
N THR A 177 -28.08 17.91 9.67
CA THR A 177 -28.76 18.02 10.95
C THR A 177 -29.16 19.50 11.10
N GLU A 178 -30.44 19.73 11.09
CA GLU A 178 -30.99 21.06 11.41
C GLU A 178 -30.65 21.38 12.86
N GLY A 179 -29.83 22.37 13.07
CA GLY A 179 -29.53 23.00 14.35
C GLY A 179 -29.98 24.45 14.33
N GLU A 180 -30.94 24.74 15.13
CA GLU A 180 -31.51 25.99 15.59
C GLU A 180 -31.30 27.28 14.78
N SER A 181 -32.42 27.81 14.37
CA SER A 181 -32.63 29.09 13.74
C SER A 181 -31.99 30.26 14.50
N VAL A 182 -31.01 30.88 13.88
CA VAL A 182 -30.74 32.28 14.13
C VAL A 182 -31.50 33.09 13.08
N SER A 183 -32.40 33.88 13.56
CA SER A 183 -33.39 34.63 12.86
C SER A 183 -32.91 35.30 11.56
N LYS A 184 -33.74 35.17 10.54
CA LYS A 184 -33.86 36.02 9.36
C LYS A 184 -32.91 35.82 8.19
N SER A 185 -32.59 34.57 7.80
CA SER A 185 -32.37 34.29 6.37
C SER A 185 -32.42 32.77 6.14
N GLN A 186 -33.31 32.33 5.27
CA GLN A 186 -33.37 30.92 4.82
C GLN A 186 -32.09 30.58 4.10
N VAL A 187 -31.37 29.59 4.63
CA VAL A 187 -30.23 28.95 3.94
C VAL A 187 -30.79 27.73 3.25
N SER A 188 -30.94 27.76 1.94
CA SER A 188 -31.18 26.56 1.16
C SER A 188 -29.85 26.00 0.65
N THR A 189 -29.50 24.84 1.10
CA THR A 189 -28.29 24.16 0.66
C THR A 189 -28.63 23.27 -0.55
N ASN A 190 -28.39 23.76 -1.75
CA ASN A 190 -28.38 22.93 -2.95
C ASN A 190 -26.97 22.42 -3.18
N GLY A 191 -26.67 21.26 -2.60
CA GLY A 191 -25.41 20.57 -2.84
C GLY A 191 -25.45 19.82 -4.16
N SER A 192 -24.88 20.37 -5.23
CA SER A 192 -24.53 19.56 -6.39
C SER A 192 -23.10 19.04 -6.20
N LYS A 193 -22.99 17.74 -5.93
CA LYS A 193 -21.69 17.04 -5.86
C LYS A 193 -21.30 16.55 -7.23
N SER A 194 -20.26 17.12 -7.80
CA SER A 194 -19.46 16.45 -8.81
C SER A 194 -18.18 15.97 -8.15
N VAL A 195 -18.10 14.67 -7.88
CA VAL A 195 -16.83 14.04 -7.47
C VAL A 195 -16.09 13.70 -8.75
N ALA A 196 -15.18 14.60 -9.15
CA ALA A 196 -14.17 14.24 -10.12
C ALA A 196 -13.10 13.42 -9.38
N ALA A 197 -12.81 12.21 -9.90
CA ALA A 197 -11.79 11.31 -9.36
C ALA A 197 -10.37 11.77 -9.77
N THR A 198 -10.09 13.03 -9.56
CA THR A 198 -8.75 13.59 -9.51
C THR A 198 -8.53 14.02 -8.07
N ALA A 199 -7.39 13.64 -7.50
CA ALA A 199 -7.04 13.85 -6.10
C ALA A 199 -6.85 15.33 -5.76
N GLU A 200 -7.82 16.15 -6.06
CA GLU A 200 -7.95 17.49 -5.54
C GLU A 200 -8.98 17.46 -4.40
N ALA A 201 -8.47 17.46 -3.17
CA ALA A 201 -9.30 17.63 -1.98
C ALA A 201 -9.77 19.10 -1.88
N ASN A 202 -10.43 19.57 -2.92
CA ASN A 202 -11.14 20.84 -2.90
C ASN A 202 -12.61 20.56 -2.63
N THR A 203 -12.97 20.55 -1.34
CA THR A 203 -14.38 20.54 -0.97
C THR A 203 -14.89 21.97 -1.12
N SER A 204 -15.59 22.26 -2.21
CA SER A 204 -16.27 23.54 -2.38
C SER A 204 -17.67 23.46 -1.76
N LEU A 205 -17.92 24.27 -0.75
CA LEU A 205 -19.24 24.44 -0.18
C LEU A 205 -19.92 25.64 -0.87
N ALA A 206 -21.04 25.42 -1.53
CA ALA A 206 -21.87 26.53 -2.04
C ALA A 206 -22.86 26.94 -0.96
N VAL A 207 -22.76 28.17 -0.48
CA VAL A 207 -23.72 28.76 0.43
C VAL A 207 -24.46 29.86 -0.36
N GLU A 208 -25.74 29.66 -0.58
CA GLU A 208 -26.61 30.69 -1.19
C GLU A 208 -27.09 31.63 -0.10
N ARG A 209 -26.77 32.90 -0.24
CA ARG A 209 -27.24 33.96 0.64
C ARG A 209 -27.76 35.12 -0.23
N ASP A 210 -29.02 35.48 -0.06
CA ASP A 210 -29.67 36.57 -0.80
C ASP A 210 -29.57 36.48 -2.33
N GLY A 211 -29.76 35.26 -2.90
CA GLY A 211 -29.74 35.04 -4.34
C GLY A 211 -28.34 35.04 -4.98
N SER A 212 -27.28 35.16 -4.19
CA SER A 212 -25.89 34.99 -4.65
C SER A 212 -25.26 33.70 -4.13
N THR A 213 -24.69 32.91 -5.01
CA THR A 213 -23.95 31.69 -4.66
C THR A 213 -22.53 32.06 -4.31
N MET A 214 -22.15 32.00 -3.03
CA MET A 214 -20.75 32.12 -2.61
C MET A 214 -20.15 30.73 -2.50
N ARG A 215 -19.15 30.43 -3.34
CA ARG A 215 -18.36 29.25 -3.23
C ARG A 215 -17.18 29.53 -2.31
N LYS A 216 -17.15 28.89 -1.15
CA LYS A 216 -15.96 28.87 -0.27
C LYS A 216 -15.24 27.55 -0.47
N ALA A 217 -13.96 27.60 -0.82
CA ALA A 217 -13.10 26.45 -0.81
C ALA A 217 -12.40 26.36 0.55
N SER A 218 -12.41 25.20 1.18
CA SER A 218 -11.54 24.96 2.34
C SER A 218 -10.11 24.88 1.84
N GLU A 219 -9.25 25.75 2.32
CA GLU A 219 -7.84 25.75 1.98
C GLU A 219 -7.09 24.96 3.05
N THR A 220 -6.53 23.81 2.66
CA THR A 220 -5.66 23.03 3.51
C THR A 220 -4.22 23.47 3.23
N SER A 221 -3.55 24.01 4.21
CA SER A 221 -2.11 24.28 4.10
C SER A 221 -1.32 23.02 4.45
N TRP A 222 -0.28 22.74 3.67
CA TRP A 222 0.54 21.57 3.81
C TRP A 222 1.94 21.96 4.28
N ARG A 223 2.51 21.14 5.14
CA ARG A 223 3.91 21.21 5.55
C ARG A 223 4.62 19.96 5.10
N ILE A 224 5.77 20.11 4.45
CA ILE A 224 6.62 18.96 4.11
C ILE A 224 7.11 18.30 5.40
N PHE A 225 6.93 17.00 5.47
CA PHE A 225 7.43 16.16 6.54
C PHE A 225 8.79 15.59 6.15
N PRO A 226 9.80 15.55 7.06
CA PRO A 226 11.11 15.00 6.74
C PRO A 226 11.02 13.56 6.24
N SER A 227 11.47 13.32 5.00
CA SER A 227 11.29 12.03 4.31
C SER A 227 12.50 11.10 4.37
N ALA A 228 13.61 11.48 4.98
CA ALA A 228 14.86 10.71 4.95
C ALA A 228 14.69 9.23 5.36
N ASN A 229 13.86 8.93 6.35
CA ASN A 229 13.56 7.55 6.74
C ASN A 229 12.63 6.84 5.74
N LEU A 230 11.84 7.60 5.00
CA LEU A 230 10.90 7.11 4.01
C LEU A 230 11.64 6.69 2.74
N ASP A 231 12.55 7.53 2.30
CA ASP A 231 13.40 7.27 1.13
C ASP A 231 14.16 5.97 1.32
N GLN A 232 14.74 5.74 2.52
CA GLN A 232 15.42 4.48 2.85
C GLN A 232 14.51 3.25 2.76
N VAL A 233 13.25 3.35 3.20
CA VAL A 233 12.28 2.23 3.12
C VAL A 233 11.94 1.92 1.67
N LEU A 234 11.67 2.94 0.85
CA LEU A 234 11.37 2.80 -0.58
C LEU A 234 12.58 2.24 -1.32
N ILE A 235 13.75 2.87 -1.16
CA ILE A 235 15.01 2.45 -1.78
C ILE A 235 15.30 0.98 -1.43
N GLY A 236 15.20 0.62 -0.15
CA GLY A 236 15.45 -0.75 0.31
C GLY A 236 14.52 -1.77 -0.34
N ALA A 237 13.23 -1.49 -0.42
CA ALA A 237 12.24 -2.37 -1.03
C ALA A 237 12.51 -2.60 -2.53
N PHE A 238 12.75 -1.52 -3.28
CA PHE A 238 13.03 -1.63 -4.72
C PHE A 238 14.40 -2.22 -5.03
N HIS A 239 15.42 -1.97 -4.20
CA HIS A 239 16.70 -2.66 -4.31
C HIS A 239 16.57 -4.17 -4.10
N GLN A 240 15.79 -4.59 -3.10
CA GLN A 240 15.49 -6.01 -2.86
C GLN A 240 14.73 -6.64 -4.02
N ALA A 241 13.89 -5.85 -4.70
CA ALA A 241 13.16 -6.27 -5.90
C ALA A 241 14.00 -6.25 -7.18
N GLY A 242 15.28 -5.88 -7.11
CA GLY A 242 16.18 -5.94 -8.25
C GLY A 242 16.39 -4.64 -9.01
N PHE A 243 15.70 -3.57 -8.67
CA PHE A 243 15.86 -2.26 -9.31
C PHE A 243 17.14 -1.55 -8.87
N ARG A 244 17.68 -0.71 -9.74
CA ARG A 244 18.78 0.21 -9.41
C ARG A 244 18.21 1.58 -9.09
N VAL A 245 18.00 1.84 -7.82
CA VAL A 245 17.50 3.13 -7.34
C VAL A 245 18.63 4.15 -7.22
N ILE A 246 18.39 5.36 -7.70
CA ILE A 246 19.29 6.51 -7.60
C ILE A 246 18.50 7.63 -6.96
N GLU A 247 19.05 8.26 -5.91
CA GLU A 247 18.36 9.37 -5.24
C GLU A 247 18.20 10.56 -6.19
N ALA A 248 17.07 11.24 -6.14
CA ALA A 248 16.79 12.37 -7.04
C ALA A 248 17.79 13.51 -6.88
N THR A 249 18.30 13.73 -5.67
CA THR A 249 19.36 14.69 -5.37
C THR A 249 20.68 14.36 -6.05
N ASP A 250 20.99 13.07 -6.21
CA ASP A 250 22.18 12.60 -6.92
C ASP A 250 22.03 12.71 -8.45
N VAL A 251 20.77 12.64 -8.93
CA VAL A 251 20.45 12.80 -10.36
C VAL A 251 20.45 14.28 -10.78
N GLU A 252 20.09 15.18 -9.88
CA GLU A 252 19.90 16.62 -10.16
C GLU A 252 21.09 17.26 -10.90
N PRO A 253 22.38 17.04 -10.50
CA PRO A 253 23.54 17.59 -11.22
C PRO A 253 23.68 17.12 -12.67
N TYR A 254 23.16 15.95 -12.99
CA TYR A 254 23.26 15.33 -14.31
C TYR A 254 22.02 15.60 -15.20
N SER A 255 21.03 16.31 -14.67
CA SER A 255 19.78 16.63 -15.36
C SER A 255 19.90 17.74 -16.43
N GLY A 256 21.08 18.39 -16.53
CA GLY A 256 21.25 19.58 -17.38
C GLY A 256 20.50 20.81 -16.84
N GLY A 257 20.33 20.91 -15.53
CA GLY A 257 19.64 22.02 -14.89
C GLY A 257 18.11 22.00 -15.06
N LYS A 258 17.55 20.82 -15.33
CA LYS A 258 16.11 20.65 -15.53
C LYS A 258 15.39 20.05 -14.32
N LEU A 259 16.02 19.13 -13.61
CA LEU A 259 15.48 18.58 -12.38
C LEU A 259 15.90 19.49 -11.21
N HIS A 260 14.93 19.95 -10.42
CA HIS A 260 15.10 20.67 -9.18
C HIS A 260 14.20 20.08 -8.10
N VAL A 261 14.78 19.28 -7.21
CA VAL A 261 14.05 18.57 -6.16
C VAL A 261 13.27 19.52 -5.26
N VAL A 262 13.86 20.68 -4.94
CA VAL A 262 13.22 21.70 -4.11
C VAL A 262 11.94 22.25 -4.77
N VAL A 263 11.96 22.49 -6.08
CA VAL A 263 10.78 23.00 -6.82
C VAL A 263 9.63 21.97 -6.80
N VAL A 264 9.97 20.68 -6.91
CA VAL A 264 8.98 19.59 -6.80
C VAL A 264 8.36 19.57 -5.40
N GLN A 265 9.17 19.73 -4.35
CA GLN A 265 8.68 19.81 -2.97
C GLN A 265 7.78 21.03 -2.76
N GLU A 266 8.15 22.20 -3.28
CA GLU A 266 7.34 23.42 -3.21
C GLU A 266 5.99 23.27 -3.91
N ASP A 267 5.97 22.63 -5.10
CA ASP A 267 4.74 22.37 -5.81
C ASP A 267 3.81 21.48 -4.97
N TYR A 268 4.30 20.38 -4.42
CA TYR A 268 3.50 19.51 -3.56
C TYR A 268 3.07 20.18 -2.24
N GLN A 269 3.89 21.10 -1.71
CA GLN A 269 3.53 21.88 -0.51
C GLN A 269 2.33 22.80 -0.76
N SER A 270 2.10 23.23 -1.99
CA SER A 270 0.94 24.01 -2.36
C SER A 270 -0.40 23.29 -2.18
N GLY A 271 -0.37 21.99 -1.93
CA GLY A 271 -1.57 21.13 -1.81
C GLY A 271 -2.13 20.66 -3.14
N LYS A 272 -1.56 21.11 -4.24
CA LYS A 272 -1.93 20.74 -5.61
C LYS A 272 -0.99 19.65 -6.14
N ASP A 273 -1.32 19.12 -7.31
CA ASP A 273 -0.41 18.30 -8.09
C ASP A 273 0.75 19.15 -8.63
N LEU A 274 1.78 18.47 -9.13
CA LEU A 274 2.89 19.13 -9.79
C LEU A 274 2.41 20.03 -10.93
N LYS A 275 3.00 21.21 -11.03
CA LYS A 275 2.78 22.07 -12.20
C LYS A 275 3.24 21.36 -13.47
N SER A 276 2.52 21.55 -14.55
CA SER A 276 2.86 20.91 -15.84
C SER A 276 4.28 21.24 -16.30
N GLN A 277 4.74 22.47 -16.04
CA GLN A 277 6.12 22.86 -16.38
C GLN A 277 7.15 22.12 -15.54
N THR A 278 6.92 21.99 -14.21
CA THR A 278 7.80 21.24 -13.31
C THR A 278 7.90 19.77 -13.74
N LEU A 279 6.76 19.16 -14.08
CA LEU A 279 6.72 17.79 -14.57
C LEU A 279 7.52 17.61 -15.87
N GLN A 280 7.29 18.47 -16.86
CA GLN A 280 8.01 18.43 -18.16
C GLN A 280 9.52 18.63 -17.99
N ASP A 281 9.92 19.61 -17.18
CA ASP A 281 11.36 19.87 -16.93
C ASP A 281 12.00 18.70 -16.20
N MET A 282 11.32 18.10 -15.22
CA MET A 282 11.79 16.92 -14.51
C MET A 282 11.94 15.71 -15.44
N GLU A 283 10.95 15.42 -16.27
CA GLU A 283 11.02 14.34 -17.27
C GLU A 283 12.19 14.54 -18.23
N ALA A 284 12.36 15.76 -18.76
CA ALA A 284 13.48 16.10 -19.60
C ALA A 284 14.83 15.94 -18.88
N GLY A 285 14.90 16.36 -17.63
CA GLY A 285 16.11 16.22 -16.79
C GLY A 285 16.50 14.76 -16.57
N LEU A 286 15.51 13.90 -16.30
CA LEU A 286 15.74 12.48 -16.09
C LEU A 286 16.16 11.75 -17.37
N ARG A 287 15.60 12.12 -18.52
CA ARG A 287 16.07 11.62 -19.83
C ARG A 287 17.53 12.02 -20.08
N ASN A 288 17.93 13.27 -19.78
CA ASN A 288 19.31 13.72 -19.89
C ASN A 288 20.25 12.88 -19.00
N ALA A 289 19.81 12.55 -17.78
CA ALA A 289 20.54 11.70 -16.84
C ALA A 289 20.47 10.20 -17.16
N LYS A 290 19.72 9.80 -18.22
CA LYS A 290 19.49 8.42 -18.62
C LYS A 290 18.84 7.57 -17.53
N ILE A 291 17.86 8.14 -16.84
CA ILE A 291 17.00 7.45 -15.86
C ILE A 291 15.67 7.16 -16.53
N PRO A 292 15.39 5.89 -16.88
CA PRO A 292 14.18 5.55 -17.62
C PRO A 292 12.91 5.52 -16.76
N TYR A 293 13.01 5.30 -15.43
CA TYR A 293 11.83 5.18 -14.58
C TYR A 293 11.81 6.23 -13.48
N LEU A 294 10.65 6.87 -13.33
CA LEU A 294 10.39 7.89 -12.32
C LEU A 294 9.19 7.49 -11.47
N THR A 295 9.41 7.35 -10.16
CA THR A 295 8.32 7.22 -9.20
C THR A 295 7.97 8.58 -8.63
N LEU A 296 6.72 9.00 -8.80
CA LEU A 296 6.14 10.22 -8.25
C LEU A 296 5.06 9.89 -7.25
N GLY A 297 4.93 10.66 -6.19
CA GLY A 297 3.81 10.49 -5.29
C GLY A 297 3.84 11.36 -4.05
N THR A 298 2.73 11.27 -3.32
CA THR A 298 2.55 11.91 -2.02
C THR A 298 2.11 10.90 -0.97
N LEU A 299 2.54 11.18 0.27
CA LEU A 299 2.07 10.52 1.49
C LEU A 299 1.46 11.59 2.38
N ASP A 300 0.13 11.68 2.35
CA ASP A 300 -0.63 12.73 3.00
C ASP A 300 -0.97 12.31 4.43
N ILE A 301 -0.30 12.93 5.40
CA ILE A 301 -0.44 12.64 6.82
C ILE A 301 -1.64 13.43 7.35
N GLY A 302 -2.62 12.72 7.87
CA GLY A 302 -3.80 13.29 8.52
C GLY A 302 -3.55 13.60 10.00
N PHE A 303 -4.62 14.04 10.68
CA PHE A 303 -4.57 14.37 12.10
C PHE A 303 -4.62 13.12 12.98
N ALA A 304 -3.91 13.21 14.11
CA ALA A 304 -3.94 12.16 15.12
C ALA A 304 -5.31 12.10 15.82
N ASN A 305 -5.86 10.91 15.98
CA ASN A 305 -7.08 10.65 16.72
C ASN A 305 -6.86 9.52 17.73
N PRO A 306 -7.50 9.55 18.91
CA PRO A 306 -7.46 8.42 19.83
C PRO A 306 -8.08 7.18 19.20
N ASP A 307 -7.37 6.04 19.25
CA ASP A 307 -7.92 4.76 18.83
C ASP A 307 -8.74 4.15 20.00
N PRO A 308 -10.06 3.93 19.82
CA PRO A 308 -10.93 3.49 20.91
C PRO A 308 -10.64 2.05 21.38
N ALA A 309 -9.98 1.24 20.55
CA ALA A 309 -9.67 -0.14 20.88
C ALA A 309 -8.41 -0.28 21.75
N THR A 310 -7.41 0.57 21.52
CA THR A 310 -6.09 0.45 22.15
C THR A 310 -5.76 1.60 23.10
N GLY A 311 -6.48 2.73 23.00
CA GLY A 311 -6.17 3.98 23.73
C GLY A 311 -4.93 4.70 23.21
N LEU A 312 -4.27 4.19 22.16
CA LEU A 312 -3.14 4.83 21.49
C LEU A 312 -3.62 5.92 20.54
N LEU A 313 -2.71 6.75 20.08
CA LEU A 313 -2.97 7.68 18.98
C LEU A 313 -2.88 6.95 17.64
N ARG A 314 -3.86 7.19 16.80
CA ARG A 314 -3.95 6.68 15.43
C ARG A 314 -3.77 7.82 14.45
N VAL A 315 -2.81 7.70 13.53
CA VAL A 315 -2.57 8.66 12.47
C VAL A 315 -2.83 8.00 11.12
N PRO A 316 -3.76 8.52 10.32
CA PRO A 316 -3.98 8.05 8.95
C PRO A 316 -2.95 8.67 8.00
N VAL A 317 -2.51 7.89 7.01
CA VAL A 317 -1.67 8.34 5.89
C VAL A 317 -2.31 7.86 4.59
N THR A 318 -2.60 8.79 3.70
CA THR A 318 -3.10 8.49 2.35
C THR A 318 -1.93 8.47 1.38
N VAL A 319 -1.81 7.39 0.62
CA VAL A 319 -0.79 7.21 -0.41
C VAL A 319 -1.39 7.46 -1.77
N ASN A 320 -0.68 8.23 -2.59
CA ASN A 320 -0.96 8.38 -4.01
C ASN A 320 0.37 8.41 -4.75
N ALA A 321 0.68 7.38 -5.53
CA ALA A 321 1.94 7.28 -6.25
C ALA A 321 1.76 6.60 -7.61
N LYS A 322 2.65 6.94 -8.54
CA LYS A 322 2.72 6.35 -9.88
C LYS A 322 4.16 6.20 -10.33
N VAL A 323 4.41 5.23 -11.20
CA VAL A 323 5.67 5.06 -11.90
C VAL A 323 5.48 5.41 -13.36
N LEU A 324 6.33 6.30 -13.85
CA LEU A 324 6.39 6.70 -15.25
C LEU A 324 7.57 6.03 -15.94
N ASP A 325 7.34 5.47 -17.12
CA ASP A 325 8.38 5.09 -18.06
C ASP A 325 8.69 6.29 -18.96
N LEU A 326 9.94 6.73 -18.91
CA LEU A 326 10.46 7.88 -19.66
C LEU A 326 11.34 7.46 -20.85
N SER A 327 11.38 6.16 -21.17
CA SER A 327 12.20 5.62 -22.26
C SER A 327 11.82 6.20 -23.61
N ASP A 328 10.52 6.45 -23.80
CA ASP A 328 9.99 7.11 -24.98
C ASP A 328 9.81 8.62 -24.78
N MET A 329 9.51 9.33 -25.89
CA MET A 329 9.28 10.78 -25.86
C MET A 329 8.04 11.13 -25.02
N ILE A 330 6.99 10.29 -25.08
CA ILE A 330 5.76 10.44 -24.31
C ILE A 330 5.86 9.52 -23.09
N PRO A 331 5.77 10.04 -21.88
CA PRO A 331 5.80 9.22 -20.67
C PRO A 331 4.58 8.31 -20.56
N ASP A 332 4.81 7.03 -20.26
CA ASP A 332 3.75 6.07 -19.97
C ASP A 332 3.66 5.77 -18.49
N THR A 333 2.44 5.65 -17.96
CA THR A 333 2.24 5.21 -16.58
C THR A 333 2.22 3.69 -16.53
N VAL A 334 3.26 3.09 -15.93
CA VAL A 334 3.46 1.63 -15.90
C VAL A 334 3.05 0.99 -14.57
N ALA A 335 2.93 1.77 -13.51
CA ALA A 335 2.40 1.31 -12.24
C ALA A 335 1.74 2.47 -11.47
N THR A 336 0.70 2.15 -10.69
CA THR A 336 0.01 3.14 -9.85
C THR A 336 -0.45 2.53 -8.54
N VAL A 337 -0.43 3.34 -7.47
CA VAL A 337 -1.03 2.99 -6.19
C VAL A 337 -1.76 4.18 -5.60
N GLY A 338 -2.98 3.93 -5.12
CA GLY A 338 -3.78 4.92 -4.43
C GLY A 338 -4.88 5.56 -5.28
N PRO A 339 -5.66 6.44 -4.63
CA PRO A 339 -5.52 6.82 -3.22
C PRO A 339 -5.90 5.66 -2.26
N VAL A 340 -4.96 5.23 -1.43
CA VAL A 340 -5.15 4.19 -0.40
C VAL A 340 -4.73 4.74 0.95
N GLN A 341 -5.52 4.48 1.99
CA GLN A 341 -5.26 4.97 3.33
C GLN A 341 -4.73 3.85 4.24
N TYR A 342 -3.62 4.14 4.89
CA TYR A 342 -3.02 3.32 5.95
C TYR A 342 -3.10 4.07 7.28
N ALA A 343 -2.99 3.37 8.41
CA ALA A 343 -2.98 4.00 9.71
C ALA A 343 -1.91 3.37 10.60
N GLY A 344 -1.15 4.22 11.28
CA GLY A 344 -0.19 3.81 12.31
C GLY A 344 -0.70 4.15 13.70
N LEU A 345 -0.36 3.30 14.65
CA LEU A 345 -0.64 3.49 16.08
C LEU A 345 0.65 3.82 16.82
N GLY A 346 0.55 4.66 17.83
CA GLY A 346 1.68 4.99 18.69
C GLY A 346 1.25 5.68 19.98
N PRO A 347 2.05 5.60 21.05
CA PRO A 347 1.79 6.31 22.31
C PRO A 347 1.88 7.83 22.17
N THR A 348 2.63 8.30 21.17
CA THR A 348 2.72 9.72 20.81
C THR A 348 2.33 9.92 19.34
N GLU A 349 1.88 11.14 19.02
CA GLU A 349 1.55 11.49 17.62
C GLU A 349 2.71 11.24 16.66
N ARG A 350 3.93 11.61 17.07
CA ARG A 350 5.14 11.44 16.25
C ARG A 350 5.42 9.95 15.95
N GLU A 351 5.29 9.07 16.94
CA GLU A 351 5.47 7.63 16.75
C GLU A 351 4.38 7.04 15.87
N ALA A 352 3.12 7.44 16.10
CA ALA A 352 2.01 7.04 15.24
C ALA A 352 2.22 7.49 13.79
N GLN A 353 2.71 8.71 13.55
CA GLN A 353 3.07 9.23 12.22
C GLN A 353 4.17 8.41 11.56
N ILE A 354 5.26 8.14 12.28
CA ILE A 354 6.39 7.34 11.75
C ILE A 354 5.93 5.93 11.41
N ASN A 355 5.15 5.29 12.27
CA ASN A 355 4.61 3.96 12.05
C ASN A 355 3.66 3.92 10.84
N ALA A 356 2.79 4.93 10.71
CA ALA A 356 1.89 5.08 9.58
C ALA A 356 2.64 5.26 8.26
N LEU A 357 3.62 6.15 8.22
CA LEU A 357 4.45 6.41 7.06
C LEU A 357 5.24 5.18 6.62
N LYS A 358 5.85 4.47 7.58
CA LYS A 358 6.59 3.23 7.30
C LYS A 358 5.68 2.16 6.68
N LEU A 359 4.51 1.93 7.28
CA LEU A 359 3.54 0.98 6.78
C LEU A 359 3.05 1.36 5.38
N ALA A 360 2.70 2.62 5.19
CA ALA A 360 2.23 3.17 3.92
C ALA A 360 3.29 3.02 2.81
N ALA A 361 4.55 3.37 3.09
CA ALA A 361 5.65 3.26 2.15
C ALA A 361 5.95 1.81 1.77
N GLN A 362 5.97 0.89 2.75
CA GLN A 362 6.21 -0.53 2.50
C GLN A 362 5.11 -1.14 1.63
N SER A 363 3.84 -0.85 1.95
CA SER A 363 2.70 -1.36 1.20
C SER A 363 2.64 -0.79 -0.21
N ALA A 364 2.89 0.51 -0.37
CA ALA A 364 2.95 1.15 -1.68
C ALA A 364 4.10 0.60 -2.54
N ALA A 365 5.29 0.43 -1.95
CA ALA A 365 6.43 -0.14 -2.65
C ALA A 365 6.12 -1.57 -3.13
N LYS A 366 5.53 -2.40 -2.27
CA LYS A 366 5.16 -3.78 -2.63
C LYS A 366 4.20 -3.80 -3.83
N GLU A 367 3.16 -2.98 -3.80
CA GLU A 367 2.18 -2.92 -4.88
C GLU A 367 2.79 -2.40 -6.19
N LEU A 368 3.59 -1.32 -6.14
CA LEU A 368 4.26 -0.78 -7.34
C LEU A 368 5.23 -1.81 -7.94
N ILE A 369 6.04 -2.48 -7.11
CA ILE A 369 6.97 -3.54 -7.54
C ILE A 369 6.21 -4.68 -8.20
N SER A 370 5.09 -5.10 -7.62
CA SER A 370 4.26 -6.17 -8.18
C SER A 370 3.74 -5.82 -9.58
N GLN A 371 3.26 -4.59 -9.77
CA GLN A 371 2.80 -4.10 -11.07
C GLN A 371 3.95 -3.99 -12.10
N LEU A 372 5.12 -3.49 -11.69
CA LEU A 372 6.31 -3.41 -12.54
C LEU A 372 6.76 -4.80 -13.00
N ASN A 373 6.82 -5.77 -12.07
CA ASN A 373 7.15 -7.15 -12.39
C ASN A 373 6.14 -7.75 -13.38
N SER A 374 4.84 -7.49 -13.19
CA SER A 374 3.77 -7.93 -14.12
C SER A 374 3.93 -7.32 -15.51
N ALA A 375 4.47 -6.10 -15.61
CA ALA A 375 4.79 -5.42 -16.86
C ALA A 375 6.15 -5.86 -17.46
N GLY A 376 6.89 -6.77 -16.81
CA GLY A 376 8.19 -7.24 -17.26
C GLY A 376 9.33 -6.23 -17.05
N ILE A 377 9.13 -5.25 -16.19
CA ILE A 377 10.13 -4.21 -15.84
C ILE A 377 10.85 -4.63 -14.58
N HIS A 378 12.18 -4.80 -14.66
CA HIS A 378 13.03 -5.26 -13.56
C HIS A 378 14.50 -4.88 -13.73
#